data_57909f29858fa44a2bcbb17459b6c651
#
_entry.id   57909f29858fa44a2bcbb17459b6c651
#
_cell.length_a   1.000
_cell.length_b   1.000
_cell.length_c   1.000
_cell.angle_alpha   90.00
_cell.angle_beta   90.00
_cell.angle_gamma   90.00
#
_symmetry.space_group_name_H-M   'P 1'
#
loop_
_entity.id
_entity.type
_entity.pdbx_description
1 polymer ?
#
loop_
_entity_poly.entity_id
_entity_poly.type
_entity_poly.pdbx_seq_one_letter_code
_entity_poly.pdbx_strand_id
1 'polypeptide(L)'
;MDKITFCIPSKTNLRYLKTCIPSIRKNAYRDDHEIIIFVDSDEDGTIEWLDSIKEEYNISYYINPDLGNNLYGIGRAYDYCIEKSTTDIFMIFHADMMLGKHADLKAFNHLKKKTVVCSTRIEPPIHPNAGEKILLDFGMWPEEFKEKEFDQYVNEHLEDN
;
A
#
# COMPACT_ATOMS: atom_id res chain seq x y z
N MET A 1 -2.33 19.53 -1.03
CA MET A 1 -1.95 18.23 -1.65
C MET A 1 -3.06 17.78 -2.57
N ASP A 2 -2.73 17.34 -3.78
CA ASP A 2 -3.69 16.78 -4.72
C ASP A 2 -4.11 15.38 -4.30
N LYS A 3 -5.23 14.90 -4.85
CA LYS A 3 -5.66 13.52 -4.71
C LYS A 3 -4.66 12.62 -5.46
N ILE A 4 -4.29 11.50 -4.87
CA ILE A 4 -3.42 10.49 -5.48
C ILE A 4 -4.12 9.15 -5.54
N THR A 5 -3.59 8.23 -6.35
CA THR A 5 -4.05 6.84 -6.44
C THR A 5 -3.02 5.91 -5.80
N PHE A 6 -3.45 5.12 -4.83
CA PHE A 6 -2.68 3.99 -4.34
C PHE A 6 -2.90 2.79 -5.26
N CYS A 7 -1.83 2.31 -5.89
CA CYS A 7 -1.84 1.15 -6.78
C CYS A 7 -1.34 -0.08 -6.02
N ILE A 8 -2.20 -1.08 -5.82
CA ILE A 8 -1.93 -2.22 -4.94
C ILE A 8 -2.12 -3.54 -5.70
N PRO A 9 -1.04 -4.19 -6.17
CA PRO A 9 -1.11 -5.55 -6.67
C PRO A 9 -1.36 -6.54 -5.53
N SER A 10 -2.21 -7.52 -5.76
CA SER A 10 -2.51 -8.60 -4.82
C SER A 10 -2.44 -9.96 -5.49
N LYS A 11 -1.74 -10.90 -4.87
CA LYS A 11 -1.67 -12.30 -5.26
C LYS A 11 -1.83 -13.15 -4.00
N THR A 12 -3.07 -13.58 -3.71
CA THR A 12 -3.37 -14.37 -2.52
C THR A 12 -2.84 -13.68 -1.25
N ASN A 13 -3.23 -12.41 -1.06
CA ASN A 13 -2.70 -11.53 0.00
C ASN A 13 -3.79 -11.02 0.97
N LEU A 14 -4.90 -11.74 1.09
CA LEU A 14 -6.02 -11.34 1.96
C LEU A 14 -5.57 -10.98 3.38
N ARG A 15 -4.70 -11.81 3.95
CA ARG A 15 -4.16 -11.62 5.31
C ARG A 15 -3.54 -10.24 5.50
N TYR A 16 -2.78 -9.79 4.51
CA TYR A 16 -2.08 -8.49 4.55
C TYR A 16 -3.00 -7.33 4.17
N LEU A 17 -3.85 -7.51 3.16
CA LEU A 17 -4.79 -6.47 2.73
C LEU A 17 -5.72 -6.01 3.85
N LYS A 18 -6.10 -6.91 4.78
CA LYS A 18 -6.90 -6.60 5.97
C LYS A 18 -6.27 -5.58 6.91
N THR A 19 -4.97 -5.37 6.80
CA THR A 19 -4.23 -4.37 7.56
C THR A 19 -3.78 -3.20 6.69
N CYS A 20 -3.36 -3.49 5.45
CA CYS A 20 -2.92 -2.50 4.47
C CYS A 20 -3.99 -1.44 4.18
N ILE A 21 -5.18 -1.84 3.72
CA ILE A 21 -6.25 -0.92 3.32
C ILE A 21 -6.73 -0.03 4.47
N PRO A 22 -7.05 -0.57 5.67
CA PRO A 22 -7.39 0.26 6.82
C PRO A 22 -6.27 1.24 7.20
N SER A 23 -4.99 0.84 7.09
CA SER A 23 -3.88 1.74 7.40
C SER A 23 -3.83 2.96 6.49
N ILE A 24 -4.13 2.79 5.20
CA ILE A 24 -4.20 3.91 4.25
C ILE A 24 -5.31 4.87 4.66
N ARG A 25 -6.52 4.38 4.94
CA ARG A 25 -7.64 5.25 5.33
C ARG A 25 -7.44 5.93 6.68
N LYS A 26 -6.77 5.27 7.62
CA LYS A 26 -6.45 5.83 8.94
C LYS A 26 -5.35 6.89 8.89
N ASN A 27 -4.30 6.65 8.09
CA ASN A 27 -3.03 7.35 8.20
C ASN A 27 -2.74 8.31 7.06
N ALA A 28 -3.43 8.22 5.92
CA ALA A 28 -3.28 9.18 4.84
C ALA A 28 -3.73 10.58 5.29
N TYR A 29 -3.10 11.60 4.74
CA TYR A 29 -3.47 13.00 5.00
C TYR A 29 -4.86 13.35 4.44
N ARG A 30 -5.23 12.72 3.31
CA ARG A 30 -6.56 12.84 2.71
C ARG A 30 -7.31 11.52 2.80
N ASP A 31 -8.55 11.56 3.20
CA ASP A 31 -9.47 10.41 3.29
C ASP A 31 -10.07 9.99 1.93
N ASP A 32 -10.00 10.88 0.93
CA ASP A 32 -10.58 10.70 -0.41
C ASP A 32 -9.60 10.22 -1.47
N HIS A 33 -8.38 9.80 -1.11
CA HIS A 33 -7.46 9.17 -2.04
C HIS A 33 -8.10 7.97 -2.74
N GLU A 34 -7.79 7.81 -4.03
CA GLU A 34 -8.19 6.61 -4.77
C GLU A 34 -7.36 5.41 -4.32
N ILE A 35 -7.99 4.27 -4.15
CA ILE A 35 -7.30 3.00 -3.90
C ILE A 35 -7.75 2.02 -4.97
N ILE A 36 -6.80 1.53 -5.76
CA ILE A 36 -7.04 0.53 -6.79
C ILE A 36 -6.26 -0.72 -6.46
N ILE A 37 -6.96 -1.84 -6.35
CA ILE A 37 -6.38 -3.16 -6.12
C ILE A 37 -6.46 -3.98 -7.42
N PHE A 38 -5.35 -4.57 -7.84
CA PHE A 38 -5.36 -5.56 -8.92
C PHE A 38 -5.16 -6.96 -8.33
N VAL A 39 -6.17 -7.82 -8.49
CA VAL A 39 -6.16 -9.20 -7.98
C VAL A 39 -5.62 -10.13 -9.07
N ASP A 40 -4.36 -10.52 -8.95
CA ASP A 40 -3.67 -11.39 -9.90
C ASP A 40 -3.93 -12.88 -9.64
N SER A 41 -4.21 -13.27 -8.40
CA SER A 41 -4.66 -14.60 -7.98
C SER A 41 -5.53 -14.49 -6.72
N ASP A 42 -6.51 -15.37 -6.60
CA ASP A 42 -7.45 -15.44 -5.47
C ASP A 42 -7.65 -16.89 -5.02
N GLU A 43 -6.76 -17.36 -4.14
CA GLU A 43 -6.84 -18.69 -3.52
C GLU A 43 -7.24 -18.60 -2.04
N ASP A 44 -7.45 -17.37 -1.52
CA ASP A 44 -7.66 -17.09 -0.10
C ASP A 44 -8.96 -16.32 0.20
N GLY A 45 -9.80 -16.06 -0.82
CA GLY A 45 -11.05 -15.31 -0.68
C GLY A 45 -10.86 -13.80 -0.69
N THR A 46 -9.77 -13.31 -1.29
CA THR A 46 -9.52 -11.87 -1.43
C THR A 46 -10.67 -11.15 -2.14
N ILE A 47 -11.21 -11.71 -3.22
CA ILE A 47 -12.30 -11.07 -4.01
C ILE A 47 -13.56 -10.92 -3.16
N GLU A 48 -13.98 -11.98 -2.48
CA GLU A 48 -15.18 -11.96 -1.63
C GLU A 48 -15.04 -10.91 -0.52
N TRP A 49 -13.87 -10.84 0.09
CA TRP A 49 -13.61 -9.84 1.12
C TRP A 49 -13.61 -8.42 0.56
N LEU A 50 -12.97 -8.16 -0.60
CA LEU A 50 -12.97 -6.85 -1.24
C LEU A 50 -14.40 -6.41 -1.59
N ASP A 51 -15.24 -7.32 -2.07
CA ASP A 51 -16.67 -7.02 -2.31
C ASP A 51 -17.39 -6.57 -1.05
N SER A 52 -17.07 -7.16 0.09
CA SER A 52 -17.70 -6.83 1.36
C SER A 52 -17.32 -5.47 1.93
N ILE A 53 -16.15 -4.93 1.54
CA ILE A 53 -15.60 -3.69 2.12
C ILE A 53 -15.51 -2.52 1.13
N LYS A 54 -15.74 -2.74 -0.17
CA LYS A 54 -15.46 -1.74 -1.20
C LYS A 54 -16.17 -0.41 -1.00
N GLU A 55 -17.41 -0.45 -0.53
CA GLU A 55 -18.18 0.77 -0.24
C GLU A 55 -17.68 1.47 1.03
N GLU A 56 -17.38 0.70 2.09
CA GLU A 56 -16.89 1.24 3.36
C GLU A 56 -15.57 1.97 3.18
N TYR A 57 -14.64 1.36 2.44
CA TYR A 57 -13.30 1.92 2.23
C TYR A 57 -13.18 2.72 0.92
N ASN A 58 -14.26 2.88 0.16
CA ASN A 58 -14.27 3.57 -1.13
C ASN A 58 -13.09 3.13 -2.02
N ILE A 59 -13.04 1.83 -2.30
CA ILE A 59 -11.98 1.21 -3.12
C ILE A 59 -12.54 0.68 -4.43
N SER A 60 -11.69 0.60 -5.43
CA SER A 60 -11.95 -0.13 -6.67
C SER A 60 -10.99 -1.31 -6.78
N TYR A 61 -11.46 -2.43 -7.30
CA TYR A 61 -10.58 -3.53 -7.62
C TYR A 61 -10.87 -4.12 -8.99
N TYR A 62 -9.86 -4.72 -9.57
CA TYR A 62 -9.92 -5.38 -10.87
C TYR A 62 -9.30 -6.76 -10.76
N ILE A 63 -9.84 -7.69 -11.51
CA ILE A 63 -9.44 -9.09 -11.46
C ILE A 63 -8.66 -9.40 -12.73
N ASN A 64 -7.58 -10.16 -12.60
CA ASN A 64 -6.85 -10.72 -13.72
C ASN A 64 -7.84 -11.48 -14.63
N PRO A 65 -7.99 -11.13 -15.93
CA PRO A 65 -8.91 -11.81 -16.83
C PRO A 65 -8.56 -13.29 -17.03
N ASP A 66 -7.32 -13.69 -16.78
CA ASP A 66 -6.84 -15.08 -16.82
C ASP A 66 -6.73 -15.71 -15.43
N LEU A 67 -7.55 -15.26 -14.48
CA LEU A 67 -7.50 -15.74 -13.09
C LEU A 67 -7.47 -17.27 -13.03
N GLY A 68 -6.48 -17.81 -12.31
CA GLY A 68 -6.29 -19.26 -12.16
C GLY A 68 -5.46 -19.93 -13.25
N ASN A 69 -5.16 -19.26 -14.37
CA ASN A 69 -4.37 -19.84 -15.47
C ASN A 69 -2.99 -19.18 -15.59
N ASN A 70 -2.97 -17.87 -15.81
CA ASN A 70 -1.74 -17.12 -16.01
C ASN A 70 -1.67 -15.92 -15.08
N LEU A 71 -0.53 -15.71 -14.42
CA LEU A 71 -0.27 -14.51 -13.63
C LEU A 71 0.11 -13.35 -14.56
N TYR A 72 -0.46 -12.19 -14.27
CA TYR A 72 -0.04 -10.94 -14.92
C TYR A 72 1.35 -10.51 -14.48
N GLY A 73 1.68 -10.79 -13.23
CA GLY A 73 2.90 -10.34 -12.58
C GLY A 73 2.82 -8.88 -12.13
N ILE A 74 3.69 -8.55 -11.19
CA ILE A 74 3.64 -7.29 -10.46
C ILE A 74 3.72 -6.06 -11.36
N GLY A 75 4.57 -6.06 -12.37
CA GLY A 75 4.73 -4.92 -13.29
C GLY A 75 3.44 -4.59 -14.03
N ARG A 76 2.84 -5.61 -14.68
CA ARG A 76 1.56 -5.42 -15.40
C ARG A 76 0.41 -5.05 -14.48
N ALA A 77 0.41 -5.56 -13.25
CA ALA A 77 -0.60 -5.21 -12.26
C ALA A 77 -0.54 -3.71 -11.90
N TYR A 78 0.67 -3.17 -11.75
CA TYR A 78 0.83 -1.72 -11.56
C TYR A 78 0.42 -0.92 -12.79
N ASP A 79 0.86 -1.32 -13.98
CA ASP A 79 0.46 -0.66 -15.24
C ASP A 79 -1.07 -0.59 -15.35
N TYR A 80 -1.75 -1.70 -15.02
CA TYR A 80 -3.20 -1.76 -15.04
C TYR A 80 -3.84 -0.80 -14.03
N CYS A 81 -3.34 -0.75 -12.79
CA CYS A 81 -3.82 0.21 -11.79
C CYS A 81 -3.64 1.66 -12.25
N ILE A 82 -2.49 1.98 -12.85
CA ILE A 82 -2.19 3.30 -13.38
C ILE A 82 -3.13 3.67 -14.54
N GLU A 83 -3.39 2.76 -15.45
CA GLU A 83 -4.34 2.96 -16.56
C GLU A 83 -5.77 3.21 -16.09
N LYS A 84 -6.16 2.65 -14.95
CA LYS A 84 -7.49 2.84 -14.33
C LYS A 84 -7.57 4.02 -13.39
N SER A 85 -6.43 4.59 -13.03
CA SER A 85 -6.36 5.76 -12.15
C SER A 85 -7.05 6.98 -12.77
N THR A 86 -7.75 7.72 -11.92
CA THR A 86 -8.37 9.00 -12.28
C THR A 86 -7.53 10.20 -11.86
N THR A 87 -6.35 9.96 -11.29
CA THR A 87 -5.44 11.01 -10.79
C THR A 87 -4.14 11.04 -11.60
N ASP A 88 -3.48 12.19 -11.60
CA ASP A 88 -2.19 12.39 -12.30
C ASP A 88 -0.99 11.89 -11.49
N ILE A 89 -1.21 11.57 -10.22
CA ILE A 89 -0.17 11.14 -9.28
C ILE A 89 -0.59 9.82 -8.66
N PHE A 90 0.31 8.85 -8.67
CA PHE A 90 0.05 7.54 -8.10
C PHE A 90 1.19 7.12 -7.17
N MET A 91 0.83 6.32 -6.19
CA MET A 91 1.75 5.69 -5.25
C MET A 91 1.77 4.19 -5.49
N ILE A 92 2.95 3.67 -5.84
CA ILE A 92 3.22 2.23 -5.88
C ILE A 92 3.22 1.73 -4.45
N PHE A 93 2.26 0.86 -4.11
CA PHE A 93 2.08 0.37 -2.76
C PHE A 93 1.87 -1.15 -2.77
N HIS A 94 2.52 -1.88 -1.89
CA HIS A 94 2.36 -3.33 -1.83
C HIS A 94 1.25 -3.71 -0.84
N ALA A 95 0.64 -4.87 -1.06
CA ALA A 95 -0.43 -5.39 -0.20
C ALA A 95 0.02 -5.69 1.24
N ASP A 96 1.31 -5.91 1.46
CA ASP A 96 1.97 -6.20 2.73
C ASP A 96 2.59 -4.97 3.41
N MET A 97 2.24 -3.77 2.96
CA MET A 97 2.71 -2.51 3.53
C MET A 97 1.66 -1.86 4.42
N MET A 98 2.15 -1.14 5.42
CA MET A 98 1.37 -0.24 6.28
C MET A 98 1.78 1.20 5.99
N LEU A 99 0.81 2.08 5.79
CA LEU A 99 1.09 3.50 5.62
C LEU A 99 1.39 4.13 6.98
N GLY A 100 2.56 4.76 7.12
CA GLY A 100 2.84 5.63 8.27
C GLY A 100 2.03 6.93 8.19
N LYS A 101 1.77 7.55 9.34
CA LYS A 101 0.94 8.75 9.44
C LYS A 101 1.44 9.87 8.52
N HIS A 102 0.58 10.32 7.61
CA HIS A 102 0.83 11.39 6.63
C HIS A 102 2.06 11.16 5.73
N ALA A 103 2.49 9.90 5.53
CA ALA A 103 3.60 9.58 4.64
C ALA A 103 3.31 9.97 3.18
N ASP A 104 2.05 9.92 2.77
CA ASP A 104 1.56 10.43 1.49
C ASP A 104 1.83 11.93 1.31
N LEU A 105 1.51 12.76 2.31
CA LEU A 105 1.77 14.19 2.29
C LEU A 105 3.28 14.49 2.25
N LYS A 106 4.06 13.78 3.06
CA LYS A 106 5.52 13.94 3.08
C LYS A 106 6.13 13.63 1.72
N ALA A 107 5.76 12.49 1.12
CA ALA A 107 6.19 12.15 -0.23
C ALA A 107 5.76 13.19 -1.27
N PHE A 108 4.51 13.65 -1.19
CA PHE A 108 3.98 14.68 -2.09
C PHE A 108 4.76 16.00 -2.03
N ASN A 109 5.16 16.45 -0.85
CA ASN A 109 5.91 17.71 -0.66
C ASN A 109 7.29 17.69 -1.34
N HIS A 110 7.86 16.51 -1.56
CA HIS A 110 9.13 16.33 -2.28
C HIS A 110 8.95 16.07 -3.78
N LEU A 111 7.71 15.82 -4.23
CA LEU A 111 7.44 15.48 -5.62
C LEU A 111 7.63 16.71 -6.53
N LYS A 112 8.38 16.51 -7.61
CA LYS A 112 8.61 17.50 -8.66
C LYS A 112 8.26 16.90 -10.02
N LYS A 113 8.07 17.75 -11.02
CA LYS A 113 7.84 17.28 -12.38
C LYS A 113 8.95 16.34 -12.84
N LYS A 114 8.57 15.16 -13.34
CA LYS A 114 9.50 14.11 -13.81
C LYS A 114 10.39 13.53 -12.70
N THR A 115 9.94 13.52 -11.47
CA THR A 115 10.64 12.85 -10.37
C THR A 115 9.83 11.69 -9.82
N VAL A 116 10.54 10.74 -9.22
CA VAL A 116 9.97 9.69 -8.37
C VAL A 116 10.48 9.95 -6.97
N VAL A 117 9.61 9.88 -5.98
CA VAL A 117 9.96 9.99 -4.57
C VAL A 117 9.81 8.61 -3.94
N CYS A 118 10.86 8.14 -3.28
CA CYS A 118 10.85 6.88 -2.53
C CYS A 118 10.89 7.21 -1.03
N SER A 119 10.02 6.59 -0.27
CA SER A 119 10.08 6.66 1.19
C SER A 119 11.02 5.61 1.76
N THR A 120 11.60 5.87 2.91
CA THR A 120 12.30 4.87 3.71
C THR A 120 11.29 3.82 4.20
N ARG A 121 11.68 2.54 4.13
CA ARG A 121 10.90 1.43 4.64
C ARG A 121 11.38 1.03 6.03
N ILE A 122 10.45 0.68 6.90
CA ILE A 122 10.74 0.04 8.18
C ILE A 122 10.38 -1.44 8.01
N GLU A 123 11.34 -2.31 8.22
CA GLU A 123 11.19 -3.75 8.00
C GLU A 123 11.63 -4.54 9.24
N PRO A 124 11.04 -5.73 9.49
CA PRO A 124 11.53 -6.63 10.51
C PRO A 124 12.99 -7.03 10.28
N PRO A 125 13.79 -7.33 11.33
CA PRO A 125 15.23 -7.63 11.22
C PRO A 125 15.59 -8.94 10.52
N ILE A 126 14.60 -9.67 10.01
CA ILE A 126 14.82 -10.90 9.22
C ILE A 126 15.33 -10.65 7.81
N HIS A 127 15.16 -9.44 7.31
CA HIS A 127 15.65 -9.08 5.99
C HIS A 127 17.13 -8.64 6.05
N PRO A 128 17.92 -8.96 5.03
CA PRO A 128 19.30 -8.49 4.98
C PRO A 128 19.36 -6.97 5.09
N ASN A 129 20.28 -6.46 5.88
CA ASN A 129 20.54 -5.02 5.95
C ASN A 129 21.15 -4.56 4.64
N ALA A 130 20.33 -4.19 3.70
CA ALA A 130 20.74 -3.69 2.39
C ALA A 130 19.84 -2.52 1.98
N GLY A 131 20.48 -1.43 1.57
CA GLY A 131 19.79 -0.26 1.07
C GLY A 131 19.20 0.65 2.15
N GLU A 132 18.31 1.52 1.73
CA GLU A 132 17.73 2.58 2.54
C GLU A 132 16.48 2.09 3.29
N LYS A 133 16.69 1.32 4.32
CA LYS A 133 15.63 0.83 5.21
C LYS A 133 16.08 0.84 6.66
N ILE A 134 15.10 0.91 7.53
CA ILE A 134 15.27 0.84 8.99
C ILE A 134 14.83 -0.55 9.43
N LEU A 135 15.69 -1.27 10.14
CA LEU A 135 15.37 -2.59 10.67
C LEU A 135 14.86 -2.45 12.11
N LEU A 136 13.56 -2.58 12.31
CA LEU A 136 12.89 -2.55 13.61
C LEU A 136 11.80 -3.61 13.68
N ASP A 137 11.67 -4.25 14.82
CA ASP A 137 10.69 -5.31 15.07
C ASP A 137 9.37 -4.73 15.57
N PHE A 138 8.51 -4.36 14.64
CA PHE A 138 7.10 -4.07 14.92
C PHE A 138 6.15 -5.26 14.63
N GLY A 139 6.69 -6.46 14.54
CA GLY A 139 5.99 -7.68 14.18
C GLY A 139 6.32 -8.14 12.76
N MET A 140 6.38 -9.46 12.58
CA MET A 140 6.64 -10.07 11.28
C MET A 140 5.36 -10.29 10.47
N TRP A 141 4.27 -10.52 11.18
CA TRP A 141 2.98 -10.83 10.59
C TRP A 141 1.93 -9.78 10.96
N PRO A 142 0.87 -9.60 10.16
CA PRO A 142 -0.18 -8.63 10.46
C PRO A 142 -0.77 -8.76 11.85
N GLU A 143 -0.93 -9.99 12.35
CA GLU A 143 -1.51 -10.25 13.67
C GLU A 143 -0.56 -9.92 14.84
N GLU A 144 0.73 -9.83 14.55
CA GLU A 144 1.78 -9.46 15.52
C GLU A 144 2.13 -7.98 15.46
N PHE A 145 1.49 -7.24 14.54
CA PHE A 145 1.86 -5.85 14.29
C PHE A 145 1.60 -4.96 15.50
N LYS A 146 2.67 -4.37 16.02
CA LYS A 146 2.69 -3.47 17.17
C LYS A 146 2.37 -2.03 16.71
N GLU A 147 1.12 -1.82 16.26
CA GLU A 147 0.70 -0.57 15.63
C GLU A 147 1.00 0.66 16.49
N LYS A 148 0.74 0.61 17.80
CA LYS A 148 0.99 1.76 18.70
C LYS A 148 2.47 2.12 18.80
N GLU A 149 3.33 1.12 18.87
CA GLU A 149 4.78 1.32 18.93
C GLU A 149 5.31 1.86 17.61
N PHE A 150 4.77 1.34 16.49
CA PHE A 150 5.07 1.84 15.15
C PHE A 150 4.62 3.30 14.98
N ASP A 151 3.38 3.64 15.34
CA ASP A 151 2.85 5.00 15.26
C ASP A 151 3.66 5.97 16.12
N GLN A 152 4.05 5.55 17.32
CA GLN A 152 4.91 6.35 18.20
C GLN A 152 6.28 6.60 17.55
N TYR A 153 6.92 5.54 17.05
CA TYR A 153 8.21 5.66 16.38
C TYR A 153 8.14 6.59 15.16
N VAL A 154 7.11 6.42 14.33
CA VAL A 154 6.88 7.28 13.15
C VAL A 154 6.73 8.74 13.55
N ASN A 155 5.97 9.04 14.60
CA ASN A 155 5.77 10.40 15.08
C ASN A 155 7.04 11.04 15.67
N GLU A 156 7.90 10.25 16.31
CA GLU A 156 9.12 10.73 16.97
C GLU A 156 10.32 10.91 16.03
N HIS A 157 10.37 10.12 14.94
CA HIS A 157 11.58 10.00 14.12
C HIS A 157 11.40 10.43 12.66
N LEU A 158 10.16 10.61 12.20
CA LEU A 158 9.88 11.12 10.86
C LEU A 158 9.67 12.63 10.89
N GLU A 159 10.61 13.35 11.48
CA GLU A 159 10.68 14.79 11.30
C GLU A 159 10.97 15.14 9.84
N ASP A 160 10.43 16.27 9.39
CA ASP A 160 10.71 16.84 8.08
C ASP A 160 12.20 17.23 8.01
N ASN A 161 13.02 16.40 7.34
CA ASN A 161 14.37 16.77 6.92
C ASN A 161 14.33 17.37 5.52
#